data_3d84f1c24c2e31f0fb3d7260c3363c6b
#
_entry.id   3d84f1c24c2e31f0fb3d7260c3363c6b
#
_cell.length_a   1.000
_cell.length_b   1.000
_cell.length_c   1.000
_cell.angle_alpha   90.00
_cell.angle_beta   90.00
_cell.angle_gamma   90.00
#
_symmetry.space_group_name_H-M   'P 1'
#
loop_
_entity.id
_entity.type
_entity.pdbx_description
1 polymer ?
#
loop_
_entity_poly.entity_id
_entity_poly.type
_entity_poly.pdbx_seq_one_letter_code
_entity_poly.pdbx_strand_id
1 'polypeptide(L)'
;MKKVINIILIVCCVLITGCSDDDNVSSALKIIKADVNIKAAGGEASIEFQSASPVEVVVDAEWCEVTEQTASLIKISVEANADFPGRSALITISDGMEKQVLTLVQEGAVFIYDESEQIQRVGNEGASLPVEIYGSFPCEVNIPETDKGWLSYVPAEDCKGGSFVVLKNTTGAMRGSIVKVTCGERAYSYAIMQYDAVNLLGTYQGQYISLLDQQNYGLSNVVISGPDASGVYTIDGLLEGETGCAVKAVYENNMFSISAGQKLKAYDQQPELDIYFGLMNLSARPYWTSEYTVGLAPIFVEGVGMGLSFEDNGGMPNTFAALCFSFFAGNTYYQDYEILLRCLLYRPN
;
A
#
# COMPACT_ATOMS: atom_id res chain seq x y z
N MET A 1 -17.55 0.19 1.62
CA MET A 1 -18.24 -1.04 1.19
C MET A 1 -17.18 -2.07 0.86
N LYS A 2 -16.96 -3.02 1.77
CA LYS A 2 -15.96 -4.09 1.62
C LYS A 2 -16.40 -5.02 0.48
N LYS A 3 -15.69 -5.02 -0.65
CA LYS A 3 -15.82 -6.06 -1.66
C LYS A 3 -14.92 -7.22 -1.26
N VAL A 4 -15.53 -8.22 -0.64
CA VAL A 4 -14.90 -9.53 -0.43
C VAL A 4 -14.87 -10.22 -1.79
N ILE A 5 -13.69 -10.37 -2.37
CA ILE A 5 -13.50 -11.23 -3.55
C ILE A 5 -13.38 -12.65 -3.03
N ASN A 6 -14.48 -13.41 -3.09
CA ASN A 6 -14.47 -14.84 -2.90
C ASN A 6 -13.79 -15.51 -4.09
N ILE A 7 -12.56 -15.93 -3.93
CA ILE A 7 -11.90 -16.85 -4.85
C ILE A 7 -12.45 -18.24 -4.53
N ILE A 8 -13.34 -18.72 -5.37
CA ILE A 8 -13.86 -20.09 -5.31
C ILE A 8 -12.75 -21.00 -5.84
N LEU A 9 -12.12 -21.72 -4.93
CA LEU A 9 -11.21 -22.83 -5.27
C LEU A 9 -12.06 -24.00 -5.76
N ILE A 10 -12.15 -24.20 -7.06
CA ILE A 10 -12.80 -25.38 -7.64
C ILE A 10 -11.82 -26.55 -7.53
N VAL A 11 -12.00 -27.35 -6.49
CA VAL A 11 -11.36 -28.66 -6.38
C VAL A 11 -12.13 -29.63 -7.26
N CYS A 12 -11.60 -29.94 -8.43
CA CYS A 12 -12.14 -30.97 -9.30
C CYS A 12 -11.69 -32.34 -8.80
N CYS A 13 -12.49 -32.97 -7.93
CA CYS A 13 -12.33 -34.39 -7.60
C CYS A 13 -12.87 -35.23 -8.76
N VAL A 14 -12.00 -35.79 -9.57
CA VAL A 14 -12.37 -36.83 -10.54
C VAL A 14 -12.40 -38.14 -9.79
N LEU A 15 -13.62 -38.59 -9.47
CA LEU A 15 -13.86 -39.96 -9.02
C LEU A 15 -13.97 -40.85 -10.26
N ILE A 16 -12.96 -41.68 -10.51
CA ILE A 16 -13.04 -42.78 -11.47
C ILE A 16 -13.41 -44.04 -10.70
N THR A 17 -14.68 -44.43 -10.79
CA THR A 17 -15.13 -45.75 -10.41
C THR A 17 -15.15 -46.66 -11.67
N GLY A 18 -14.20 -47.56 -11.74
CA GLY A 18 -14.23 -48.64 -12.72
C GLY A 18 -14.08 -49.96 -11.98
N CYS A 19 -15.18 -50.67 -11.82
CA CYS A 19 -15.13 -52.12 -11.49
C CYS A 19 -15.13 -52.92 -12.78
N SER A 20 -14.16 -53.79 -12.93
CA SER A 20 -14.35 -55.09 -13.59
C SER A 20 -13.31 -56.06 -13.03
N ASP A 21 -13.83 -57.12 -12.41
CA ASP A 21 -13.07 -58.33 -12.07
C ASP A 21 -12.60 -59.02 -13.37
N ASP A 22 -11.32 -59.28 -13.45
CA ASP A 22 -10.78 -60.47 -14.11
C ASP A 22 -9.38 -60.79 -13.56
N ASP A 23 -9.25 -61.99 -13.00
CA ASP A 23 -8.00 -62.56 -12.55
C ASP A 23 -7.04 -62.80 -13.71
N ASN A 24 -5.95 -62.14 -13.73
CA ASN A 24 -4.58 -62.59 -14.04
C ASN A 24 -3.70 -61.42 -14.31
N VAL A 25 -2.74 -61.30 -13.42
CA VAL A 25 -1.62 -60.84 -13.86
C VAL A 25 -0.80 -59.85 -13.46
N SER A 26 0.27 -60.00 -13.70
CA SER A 26 1.40 -59.13 -13.97
C SER A 26 1.20 -57.68 -13.45
N SER A 27 1.99 -57.34 -12.56
CA SER A 27 2.27 -56.00 -12.04
C SER A 27 2.09 -54.92 -13.06
N ALA A 28 0.87 -54.46 -13.20
CA ALA A 28 0.58 -53.23 -13.88
C ALA A 28 1.35 -52.08 -13.22
N LEU A 29 1.87 -51.17 -14.00
CA LEU A 29 2.45 -49.93 -13.50
C LEU A 29 1.37 -49.13 -12.74
N LYS A 30 1.54 -49.06 -11.41
CA LYS A 30 0.53 -48.45 -10.53
C LYS A 30 1.14 -47.36 -9.68
N ILE A 31 0.53 -46.18 -9.67
CA ILE A 31 0.87 -45.10 -8.73
C ILE A 31 0.23 -45.43 -7.38
N ILE A 32 1.04 -45.47 -6.34
CA ILE A 32 0.62 -45.72 -4.95
C ILE A 32 0.31 -44.40 -4.26
N LYS A 33 1.21 -43.41 -4.41
CA LYS A 33 1.08 -42.11 -3.82
C LYS A 33 1.77 -41.08 -4.71
N ALA A 34 1.21 -39.88 -4.84
CA ALA A 34 1.85 -38.79 -5.52
C ALA A 34 1.67 -37.50 -4.73
N ASP A 35 2.78 -36.86 -4.41
CA ASP A 35 2.83 -35.53 -3.79
C ASP A 35 3.40 -34.56 -4.83
N VAL A 36 2.49 -34.03 -5.65
CA VAL A 36 2.78 -33.25 -6.87
C VAL A 36 2.17 -31.85 -6.84
N ASN A 37 1.69 -31.41 -5.66
CA ASN A 37 1.24 -30.05 -5.44
C ASN A 37 2.31 -29.28 -4.70
N ILE A 38 2.97 -28.36 -5.39
CA ILE A 38 4.17 -27.67 -4.91
C ILE A 38 3.84 -26.18 -4.66
N LYS A 39 4.40 -25.65 -3.59
CA LYS A 39 4.31 -24.22 -3.28
C LYS A 39 5.12 -23.38 -4.27
N ALA A 40 4.82 -22.07 -4.34
CA ALA A 40 5.56 -21.15 -5.19
C ALA A 40 7.07 -21.11 -4.91
N ALA A 41 7.48 -21.28 -3.64
CA ALA A 41 8.89 -21.33 -3.26
C ALA A 41 9.68 -22.53 -3.82
N GLY A 42 9.00 -23.44 -4.54
CA GLY A 42 9.60 -24.68 -5.02
C GLY A 42 9.67 -25.76 -3.95
N GLY A 43 10.46 -26.78 -4.20
CA GLY A 43 10.63 -27.90 -3.28
C GLY A 43 10.77 -29.23 -3.99
N GLU A 44 10.43 -30.31 -3.31
CA GLU A 44 10.54 -31.67 -3.82
C GLU A 44 9.15 -32.26 -4.02
N ALA A 45 8.85 -32.74 -5.24
CA ALA A 45 7.71 -33.60 -5.52
C ALA A 45 8.15 -35.07 -5.36
N SER A 46 7.24 -35.93 -4.91
CA SER A 46 7.53 -37.37 -4.74
C SER A 46 6.41 -38.23 -5.29
N ILE A 47 6.78 -39.33 -5.94
CA ILE A 47 5.86 -40.32 -6.52
C ILE A 47 6.28 -41.69 -6.11
N GLU A 48 5.45 -42.37 -5.31
CA GLU A 48 5.59 -43.76 -4.96
C GLU A 48 4.80 -44.61 -5.97
N PHE A 49 5.43 -45.62 -6.54
CA PHE A 49 4.81 -46.47 -7.54
C PHE A 49 5.20 -47.91 -7.37
N GLN A 50 4.49 -48.80 -8.05
CA GLN A 50 4.79 -50.22 -8.19
C GLN A 50 4.90 -50.59 -9.65
N SER A 51 5.96 -51.29 -10.04
CA SER A 51 6.17 -51.80 -11.40
C SER A 51 6.98 -53.07 -11.33
N ALA A 52 6.78 -54.00 -12.27
CA ALA A 52 7.60 -55.21 -12.40
C ALA A 52 8.87 -54.97 -13.23
N SER A 53 8.91 -53.90 -13.99
CA SER A 53 10.02 -53.52 -14.85
C SER A 53 10.58 -52.16 -14.48
N PRO A 54 11.84 -51.87 -14.82
CA PRO A 54 12.37 -50.52 -14.69
C PRO A 54 11.52 -49.52 -15.46
N VAL A 55 11.30 -48.35 -14.89
CA VAL A 55 10.52 -47.27 -15.51
C VAL A 55 11.42 -46.19 -16.10
N GLU A 56 10.94 -45.58 -17.16
CA GLU A 56 11.46 -44.33 -17.71
C GLU A 56 10.56 -43.17 -17.23
N VAL A 57 11.19 -42.09 -16.80
CA VAL A 57 10.50 -40.90 -16.30
C VAL A 57 10.86 -39.71 -17.18
N VAL A 58 9.83 -39.04 -17.71
CA VAL A 58 9.99 -37.82 -18.51
C VAL A 58 9.12 -36.72 -17.90
N VAL A 59 9.69 -35.53 -17.70
CA VAL A 59 8.98 -34.35 -17.28
C VAL A 59 9.08 -33.30 -18.39
N ASP A 60 7.96 -32.70 -18.78
CA ASP A 60 7.86 -31.81 -19.94
C ASP A 60 8.20 -30.33 -19.63
N ALA A 61 8.81 -30.07 -18.47
CA ALA A 61 9.10 -28.70 -18.01
C ALA A 61 10.57 -28.57 -17.54
N GLU A 62 11.28 -27.57 -18.04
CA GLU A 62 12.68 -27.29 -17.70
C GLU A 62 12.91 -26.89 -16.23
N TRP A 63 11.87 -26.39 -15.55
CA TRP A 63 11.90 -26.02 -14.13
C TRP A 63 11.66 -27.20 -13.18
N CYS A 64 11.64 -28.45 -13.70
CA CYS A 64 11.53 -29.69 -12.96
C CYS A 64 12.69 -30.62 -13.33
N GLU A 65 13.41 -31.12 -12.33
CA GLU A 65 14.52 -32.06 -12.52
C GLU A 65 14.29 -33.32 -11.71
N VAL A 66 14.41 -34.50 -12.35
CA VAL A 66 14.37 -35.79 -11.65
C VAL A 66 15.69 -35.99 -10.88
N THR A 67 15.63 -35.93 -9.56
CA THR A 67 16.82 -35.99 -8.67
C THR A 67 17.08 -37.39 -8.11
N GLU A 68 16.03 -38.19 -7.99
CA GLU A 68 16.13 -39.59 -7.49
C GLU A 68 15.14 -40.47 -8.22
N GLN A 69 15.61 -41.63 -8.65
CA GLN A 69 14.77 -42.68 -9.22
C GLN A 69 15.21 -44.03 -8.69
N THR A 70 14.29 -44.70 -8.00
CA THR A 70 14.49 -46.08 -7.50
C THR A 70 13.46 -47.03 -8.11
N ALA A 71 13.41 -48.27 -7.67
CA ALA A 71 12.41 -49.24 -8.14
C ALA A 71 10.96 -48.92 -7.72
N SER A 72 10.77 -48.01 -6.77
CA SER A 72 9.43 -47.68 -6.22
C SER A 72 9.21 -46.22 -5.87
N LEU A 73 10.22 -45.36 -6.09
CA LEU A 73 10.15 -43.92 -5.73
C LEU A 73 10.82 -43.07 -6.80
N ILE A 74 10.17 -42.00 -7.16
CA ILE A 74 10.70 -40.90 -7.98
C ILE A 74 10.63 -39.62 -7.15
N LYS A 75 11.75 -38.86 -7.14
CA LYS A 75 11.76 -37.50 -6.60
C LYS A 75 12.12 -36.52 -7.69
N ILE A 76 11.44 -35.37 -7.66
CA ILE A 76 11.60 -34.32 -8.63
C ILE A 76 11.83 -33.01 -7.88
N SER A 77 12.97 -32.38 -8.11
CA SER A 77 13.23 -31.00 -7.67
C SER A 77 12.45 -30.03 -8.53
N VAL A 78 11.76 -29.10 -7.90
CA VAL A 78 10.93 -28.09 -8.54
C VAL A 78 11.46 -26.71 -8.17
N GLU A 79 11.89 -25.95 -9.18
CA GLU A 79 12.38 -24.58 -8.98
C GLU A 79 11.28 -23.64 -8.48
N ALA A 80 11.69 -22.55 -7.85
CA ALA A 80 10.76 -21.52 -7.41
C ALA A 80 9.98 -20.89 -8.58
N ASN A 81 8.71 -20.59 -8.35
CA ASN A 81 7.87 -19.84 -9.28
C ASN A 81 7.69 -18.41 -8.74
N ALA A 82 8.40 -17.45 -9.32
CA ALA A 82 8.31 -16.04 -8.93
C ALA A 82 7.12 -15.29 -9.57
N ASP A 83 6.44 -15.91 -10.53
CA ASP A 83 5.29 -15.34 -11.22
C ASP A 83 3.99 -15.49 -10.42
N PHE A 84 3.05 -14.57 -10.60
CA PHE A 84 1.72 -14.68 -9.99
C PHE A 84 0.89 -15.87 -10.47
N PRO A 85 0.89 -16.23 -11.77
CA PRO A 85 0.18 -17.41 -12.23
C PRO A 85 0.84 -18.69 -11.71
N GLY A 86 0.03 -19.62 -11.24
CA GLY A 86 0.50 -20.99 -11.05
C GLY A 86 0.88 -21.63 -12.39
N ARG A 87 1.72 -22.66 -12.34
CA ARG A 87 2.17 -23.41 -13.52
C ARG A 87 2.03 -24.90 -13.30
N SER A 88 2.03 -25.67 -14.39
CA SER A 88 1.92 -27.13 -14.33
C SER A 88 2.87 -27.80 -15.29
N ALA A 89 3.25 -29.04 -14.96
CA ALA A 89 4.07 -29.91 -15.79
C ALA A 89 3.45 -31.30 -15.85
N LEU A 90 3.67 -32.02 -16.94
CA LEU A 90 3.28 -33.43 -17.07
C LEU A 90 4.47 -34.33 -16.76
N ILE A 91 4.24 -35.24 -15.83
CA ILE A 91 5.18 -36.29 -15.50
C ILE A 91 4.68 -37.58 -16.15
N THR A 92 5.46 -38.10 -17.07
CA THR A 92 5.18 -39.39 -17.74
C THR A 92 6.07 -40.46 -17.14
N ILE A 93 5.47 -41.52 -16.65
CA ILE A 93 6.15 -42.72 -16.14
C ILE A 93 5.76 -43.90 -17.01
N SER A 94 6.72 -44.62 -17.61
CA SER A 94 6.46 -45.74 -18.51
C SER A 94 7.39 -46.90 -18.20
N ASP A 95 6.86 -48.11 -18.17
CA ASP A 95 7.63 -49.36 -18.06
C ASP A 95 7.88 -50.05 -19.41
N GLY A 96 7.56 -49.35 -20.52
CA GLY A 96 7.66 -49.85 -21.87
C GLY A 96 6.41 -50.59 -22.38
N MET A 97 5.51 -51.02 -21.50
CA MET A 97 4.22 -51.62 -21.84
C MET A 97 3.05 -50.72 -21.45
N GLU A 98 3.16 -50.10 -20.28
CA GLU A 98 2.15 -49.19 -19.73
C GLU A 98 2.72 -47.79 -19.50
N LYS A 99 1.82 -46.82 -19.44
CA LYS A 99 2.16 -45.42 -19.25
C LYS A 99 1.19 -44.81 -18.26
N GLN A 100 1.76 -44.13 -17.25
CA GLN A 100 1.02 -43.26 -16.33
C GLN A 100 1.43 -41.81 -16.56
N VAL A 101 0.44 -40.89 -16.54
CA VAL A 101 0.68 -39.44 -16.67
C VAL A 101 0.10 -38.76 -15.46
N LEU A 102 0.94 -38.00 -14.76
CA LEU A 102 0.58 -37.21 -13.61
C LEU A 102 0.78 -35.72 -13.95
N THR A 103 -0.06 -34.87 -13.39
CA THR A 103 0.13 -33.44 -13.48
C THR A 103 0.74 -32.94 -12.18
N LEU A 104 1.94 -32.39 -12.27
CA LEU A 104 2.53 -31.58 -11.20
C LEU A 104 1.96 -30.17 -11.31
N VAL A 105 1.48 -29.63 -10.20
CA VAL A 105 0.93 -28.27 -10.13
C VAL A 105 1.76 -27.46 -9.15
N GLN A 106 2.23 -26.30 -9.56
CA GLN A 106 2.92 -25.35 -8.70
C GLN A 106 2.11 -24.06 -8.54
N GLU A 107 1.97 -23.63 -7.28
CA GLU A 107 1.32 -22.36 -6.97
C GLU A 107 2.09 -21.18 -7.57
N GLY A 108 1.38 -20.10 -7.85
CA GLY A 108 1.99 -18.81 -8.17
C GLY A 108 2.45 -18.06 -6.92
N ALA A 109 3.35 -17.11 -7.10
CA ALA A 109 3.84 -16.26 -6.04
C ALA A 109 2.73 -15.36 -5.48
N VAL A 110 2.68 -15.22 -4.16
CA VAL A 110 1.80 -14.29 -3.45
C VAL A 110 2.68 -13.33 -2.65
N PHE A 111 2.32 -12.05 -2.68
CA PHE A 111 2.85 -11.04 -1.79
C PHE A 111 1.68 -10.20 -1.28
N ILE A 112 1.47 -10.22 0.03
CA ILE A 112 0.35 -9.56 0.71
C ILE A 112 0.90 -8.46 1.58
N TYR A 113 0.35 -7.29 1.42
CA TYR A 113 0.56 -6.09 2.22
C TYR A 113 -0.70 -5.23 2.18
N ASP A 114 -0.90 -4.38 3.19
CA ASP A 114 -2.01 -3.43 3.21
C ASP A 114 -1.53 -2.07 2.66
N GLU A 115 -2.07 -1.67 1.50
CA GLU A 115 -1.75 -0.37 0.88
C GLU A 115 -2.20 0.82 1.74
N SER A 116 -3.23 0.65 2.58
CA SER A 116 -3.68 1.70 3.49
C SER A 116 -2.67 2.01 4.61
N GLU A 117 -1.74 1.08 4.88
CA GLU A 117 -0.68 1.22 5.87
C GLU A 117 0.63 1.78 5.29
N GLN A 118 0.65 2.14 4.00
CA GLN A 118 1.86 2.64 3.32
C GLN A 118 2.46 3.87 3.99
N ILE A 119 1.61 4.74 4.54
CA ILE A 119 2.03 5.92 5.28
C ILE A 119 1.61 5.75 6.74
N GLN A 120 2.60 5.55 7.61
CA GLN A 120 2.41 5.41 9.05
C GLN A 120 2.85 6.72 9.73
N ARG A 121 1.95 7.32 10.51
CA ARG A 121 2.19 8.54 11.25
C ARG A 121 2.06 8.29 12.73
N VAL A 122 3.03 8.75 13.51
CA VAL A 122 3.10 8.53 14.95
C VAL A 122 3.55 9.79 15.67
N GLY A 123 3.02 10.02 16.87
CA GLY A 123 3.45 11.13 17.75
C GLY A 123 4.84 10.94 18.30
N ASN A 124 5.38 12.02 18.91
CA ASN A 124 6.75 12.03 19.44
C ASN A 124 6.99 11.03 20.58
N GLU A 125 5.96 10.57 21.29
CA GLU A 125 6.11 9.55 22.34
C GLU A 125 6.53 8.18 21.79
N GLY A 126 6.40 7.97 20.49
CA GLY A 126 6.67 6.69 19.83
C GLY A 126 5.49 5.74 19.91
N ALA A 127 5.61 4.63 19.22
CA ALA A 127 4.58 3.58 19.19
C ALA A 127 5.13 2.27 18.64
N SER A 128 4.35 1.20 18.81
CA SER A 128 4.47 -0.03 18.01
C SER A 128 3.36 -0.01 16.97
N LEU A 129 3.76 -0.08 15.70
CA LEU A 129 2.87 0.00 14.54
C LEU A 129 2.79 -1.39 13.91
N PRO A 130 1.70 -2.15 14.14
CA PRO A 130 1.55 -3.46 13.55
C PRO A 130 1.35 -3.33 12.04
N VAL A 131 1.98 -4.23 11.28
CA VAL A 131 1.84 -4.31 9.82
C VAL A 131 1.70 -5.74 9.38
N GLU A 132 0.85 -5.97 8.40
CA GLU A 132 0.65 -7.26 7.78
C GLU A 132 1.51 -7.34 6.51
N ILE A 133 2.57 -8.18 6.55
CA ILE A 133 3.53 -8.33 5.45
C ILE A 133 3.91 -9.80 5.37
N TYR A 134 3.47 -10.50 4.33
CA TYR A 134 3.91 -11.87 4.09
C TYR A 134 3.77 -12.27 2.62
N GLY A 135 4.45 -13.34 2.24
CA GLY A 135 4.41 -13.83 0.87
C GLY A 135 4.81 -15.28 0.76
N SER A 136 4.85 -15.77 -0.47
CA SER A 136 5.33 -17.11 -0.81
C SER A 136 6.83 -17.29 -0.58
N PHE A 137 7.57 -16.18 -0.46
CA PHE A 137 9.00 -16.13 -0.21
C PHE A 137 9.29 -15.42 1.11
N PRO A 138 10.47 -15.65 1.73
CA PRO A 138 10.90 -14.86 2.88
C PRO A 138 10.89 -13.39 2.56
N CYS A 139 10.36 -12.58 3.50
CA CYS A 139 10.33 -11.14 3.38
C CYS A 139 11.46 -10.53 4.22
N GLU A 140 12.17 -9.56 3.64
CA GLU A 140 13.22 -8.78 4.30
C GLU A 140 12.75 -7.34 4.49
N VAL A 141 12.93 -6.82 5.70
CA VAL A 141 12.60 -5.44 6.05
C VAL A 141 13.89 -4.64 6.15
N ASN A 142 14.07 -3.70 5.22
CA ASN A 142 15.28 -2.90 5.10
C ASN A 142 15.03 -1.47 5.61
N ILE A 143 15.50 -1.19 6.82
CA ILE A 143 15.48 0.13 7.44
C ILE A 143 16.83 0.81 7.13
N PRO A 144 16.85 2.10 6.66
CA PRO A 144 18.08 2.83 6.45
C PRO A 144 18.96 2.86 7.70
N GLU A 145 20.28 2.73 7.54
CA GLU A 145 21.23 2.70 8.68
C GLU A 145 21.12 3.95 9.56
N THR A 146 20.86 5.11 8.95
CA THR A 146 20.67 6.38 9.67
C THR A 146 19.48 6.37 10.62
N ASP A 147 18.52 5.50 10.39
CA ASP A 147 17.23 5.50 11.07
C ASP A 147 17.11 4.38 12.11
N LYS A 148 18.02 3.39 12.09
CA LYS A 148 18.03 2.25 13.01
C LYS A 148 18.18 2.64 14.49
N GLY A 149 18.66 3.87 14.76
CA GLY A 149 18.76 4.40 16.12
C GLY A 149 17.39 4.72 16.75
N TRP A 150 16.34 4.82 15.97
CA TRP A 150 15.01 5.18 16.47
C TRP A 150 13.86 4.33 15.87
N LEU A 151 14.14 3.58 14.83
CA LEU A 151 13.18 2.72 14.14
C LEU A 151 13.74 1.30 14.06
N SER A 152 12.93 0.32 14.43
CA SER A 152 13.25 -1.11 14.27
C SER A 152 12.02 -1.88 13.84
N TYR A 153 12.21 -3.10 13.34
CA TYR A 153 11.14 -4.01 12.98
C TYR A 153 11.25 -5.29 13.82
N VAL A 154 10.14 -5.71 14.38
CA VAL A 154 10.00 -6.96 15.13
C VAL A 154 9.03 -7.86 14.37
N PRO A 155 9.50 -8.99 13.80
CA PRO A 155 8.63 -9.90 13.08
C PRO A 155 7.64 -10.58 14.04
N ALA A 156 6.45 -10.88 13.55
CA ALA A 156 5.45 -11.68 14.26
C ALA A 156 5.88 -13.17 14.31
N GLU A 157 5.45 -13.90 15.33
CA GLU A 157 5.78 -15.32 15.52
C GLU A 157 5.22 -16.22 14.41
N ASP A 158 4.07 -15.83 13.84
CA ASP A 158 3.42 -16.56 12.74
C ASP A 158 3.99 -16.24 11.34
N CYS A 159 5.01 -15.38 11.28
CA CYS A 159 5.65 -14.90 10.03
C CYS A 159 4.68 -14.20 9.05
N LYS A 160 3.53 -13.71 9.54
CA LYS A 160 2.55 -12.97 8.73
C LYS A 160 2.59 -11.47 8.97
N GLY A 161 3.77 -10.92 9.14
CA GLY A 161 3.99 -9.51 9.39
C GLY A 161 4.83 -9.26 10.60
N GLY A 162 4.56 -8.18 11.31
CA GLY A 162 5.30 -7.75 12.49
C GLY A 162 4.87 -6.39 12.96
N SER A 163 5.79 -5.70 13.62
CA SER A 163 5.56 -4.34 14.07
C SER A 163 6.78 -3.47 13.84
N PHE A 164 6.57 -2.26 13.30
CA PHE A 164 7.58 -1.21 13.40
C PHE A 164 7.55 -0.62 14.81
N VAL A 165 8.68 -0.66 15.49
CA VAL A 165 8.85 -0.07 16.81
C VAL A 165 9.54 1.28 16.64
N VAL A 166 8.81 2.35 16.95
CA VAL A 166 9.26 3.74 16.84
C VAL A 166 9.56 4.27 18.24
N LEU A 167 10.81 4.60 18.51
CA LEU A 167 11.23 5.15 19.80
C LEU A 167 10.81 6.61 19.96
N LYS A 168 10.74 7.10 21.22
CA LYS A 168 10.44 8.48 21.54
C LYS A 168 11.35 9.46 20.78
N ASN A 169 10.76 10.48 20.19
CA ASN A 169 11.48 11.57 19.53
C ASN A 169 11.74 12.72 20.48
N THR A 170 13.00 12.96 20.80
CA THR A 170 13.45 14.05 21.66
C THR A 170 14.24 15.12 20.90
N THR A 171 14.27 15.05 19.57
CA THR A 171 15.07 15.97 18.74
C THR A 171 14.45 17.35 18.57
N GLY A 172 13.15 17.50 18.85
CA GLY A 172 12.40 18.74 18.60
C GLY A 172 12.00 18.95 17.15
N ALA A 173 12.45 18.10 16.22
CA ALA A 173 12.10 18.14 14.80
C ALA A 173 11.30 16.91 14.38
N MET A 174 10.51 17.02 13.34
CA MET A 174 9.92 15.84 12.71
C MET A 174 11.02 15.01 12.08
N ARG A 175 10.81 13.69 12.04
CA ARG A 175 11.70 12.74 11.37
C ARG A 175 10.88 11.69 10.64
N GLY A 176 11.49 11.06 9.65
CA GLY A 176 10.84 10.01 8.90
C GLY A 176 11.82 9.08 8.22
N SER A 177 11.34 7.91 7.84
CA SER A 177 12.09 6.85 7.17
C SER A 177 11.27 6.24 6.06
N ILE A 178 11.90 5.90 4.95
CA ILE A 178 11.34 5.03 3.92
C ILE A 178 11.90 3.64 4.14
N VAL A 179 11.06 2.75 4.64
CA VAL A 179 11.42 1.35 4.87
C VAL A 179 11.05 0.54 3.64
N LYS A 180 12.03 -0.15 3.06
CA LYS A 180 11.81 -1.04 1.93
C LYS A 180 11.60 -2.47 2.41
N VAL A 181 10.52 -3.10 1.99
CA VAL A 181 10.23 -4.52 2.20
C VAL A 181 10.37 -5.24 0.88
N THR A 182 11.15 -6.33 0.86
CA THR A 182 11.33 -7.17 -0.31
C THR A 182 10.93 -8.60 0.02
N CYS A 183 10.13 -9.25 -0.83
CA CYS A 183 9.74 -10.65 -0.72
C CYS A 183 9.99 -11.32 -2.08
N GLY A 184 11.10 -12.06 -2.20
CA GLY A 184 11.58 -12.52 -3.49
C GLY A 184 11.94 -11.33 -4.39
N GLU A 185 11.39 -11.30 -5.59
CA GLU A 185 11.60 -10.20 -6.55
C GLU A 185 10.68 -9.00 -6.33
N ARG A 186 9.75 -9.07 -5.40
CA ARG A 186 8.77 -8.03 -5.13
C ARG A 186 9.28 -7.07 -4.07
N ALA A 187 8.99 -5.78 -4.27
CA ALA A 187 9.35 -4.75 -3.31
C ALA A 187 8.18 -3.80 -3.05
N TYR A 188 8.07 -3.37 -1.80
CA TYR A 188 7.11 -2.40 -1.32
C TYR A 188 7.79 -1.44 -0.35
N SER A 189 7.23 -0.23 -0.15
CA SER A 189 7.83 0.75 0.75
C SER A 189 6.79 1.30 1.72
N TYR A 190 7.19 1.41 2.98
CA TYR A 190 6.46 2.10 4.04
C TYR A 190 7.14 3.42 4.36
N ALA A 191 6.37 4.48 4.43
CA ALA A 191 6.82 5.78 4.95
C ALA A 191 6.42 5.87 6.42
N ILE A 192 7.41 5.81 7.32
CA ILE A 192 7.19 5.98 8.77
C ILE A 192 7.55 7.42 9.12
N MET A 193 6.59 8.20 9.62
CA MET A 193 6.81 9.59 9.98
C MET A 193 6.46 9.85 11.43
N GLN A 194 7.36 10.51 12.15
CA GLN A 194 7.20 10.79 13.57
C GLN A 194 7.26 12.30 13.86
N TYR A 195 6.18 12.82 14.42
CA TYR A 195 6.01 14.24 14.72
C TYR A 195 4.77 14.46 15.60
N ASP A 196 4.72 15.64 16.22
CA ASP A 196 3.51 16.24 16.79
C ASP A 196 3.23 17.60 16.12
N ALA A 197 2.08 18.21 16.39
CA ALA A 197 1.70 19.49 15.81
C ALA A 197 2.80 20.57 15.93
N VAL A 198 3.50 20.60 17.06
CA VAL A 198 4.58 21.58 17.31
C VAL A 198 5.71 21.50 16.28
N ASN A 199 5.99 20.31 15.75
CA ASN A 199 7.03 20.10 14.74
C ASN A 199 6.62 20.61 13.34
N LEU A 200 5.33 20.86 13.14
CA LEU A 200 4.75 21.34 11.89
C LEU A 200 4.56 22.86 11.85
N LEU A 201 4.79 23.55 12.97
CA LEU A 201 4.69 25.01 13.02
C LEU A 201 5.86 25.67 12.30
N GLY A 202 5.62 26.84 11.72
CA GLY A 202 6.65 27.65 11.07
C GLY A 202 6.26 28.11 9.68
N THR A 203 7.27 28.56 8.92
CA THR A 203 7.11 29.13 7.59
C THR A 203 7.45 28.09 6.52
N TYR A 204 6.64 28.07 5.47
CA TYR A 204 6.76 27.18 4.33
C TYR A 204 6.73 27.98 3.03
N GLN A 205 7.35 27.45 2.02
CA GLN A 205 7.07 27.75 0.63
C GLN A 205 6.12 26.68 0.09
N GLY A 206 5.47 26.94 -1.03
CA GLY A 206 4.59 25.96 -1.62
C GLY A 206 4.48 26.09 -3.12
N GLN A 207 3.80 25.12 -3.71
CA GLN A 207 3.41 25.13 -5.11
C GLN A 207 2.07 24.46 -5.29
N TYR A 208 1.33 24.90 -6.28
CA TYR A 208 0.05 24.32 -6.66
C TYR A 208 -0.20 24.48 -8.16
N ILE A 209 -1.19 23.77 -8.68
CA ILE A 209 -1.73 23.99 -10.02
C ILE A 209 -3.04 24.73 -9.87
N SER A 210 -3.17 25.92 -10.47
CA SER A 210 -4.47 26.62 -10.52
C SER A 210 -5.42 25.86 -11.45
N LEU A 211 -6.63 25.57 -10.97
CA LEU A 211 -7.66 24.95 -11.82
C LEU A 211 -8.25 25.97 -12.82
N LEU A 212 -8.13 27.27 -12.55
CA LEU A 212 -8.72 28.32 -13.38
C LEU A 212 -8.03 28.46 -14.73
N ASP A 213 -6.70 28.28 -14.77
CA ASP A 213 -5.90 28.43 -16.00
C ASP A 213 -4.92 27.26 -16.26
N GLN A 214 -4.88 26.28 -15.35
CA GLN A 214 -4.03 25.09 -15.39
C GLN A 214 -2.53 25.38 -15.38
N GLN A 215 -2.12 26.52 -14.82
CA GLN A 215 -0.72 26.88 -14.65
C GLN A 215 -0.21 26.53 -13.26
N ASN A 216 1.13 26.37 -13.14
CA ASN A 216 1.80 26.16 -11.87
C ASN A 216 2.10 27.51 -11.21
N TYR A 217 1.77 27.63 -9.93
CA TYR A 217 2.02 28.81 -9.11
C TYR A 217 2.81 28.45 -7.86
N GLY A 218 3.59 29.42 -7.37
CA GLY A 218 4.31 29.33 -6.11
C GLY A 218 3.56 30.00 -4.96
N LEU A 219 3.78 29.52 -3.74
CA LEU A 219 3.41 30.19 -2.50
C LEU A 219 4.70 30.57 -1.78
N SER A 220 4.92 31.86 -1.56
CA SER A 220 6.21 32.34 -1.06
C SER A 220 6.33 32.32 0.47
N ASN A 221 5.22 32.41 1.20
CA ASN A 221 5.22 32.60 2.65
C ASN A 221 3.94 32.02 3.29
N VAL A 222 3.85 30.69 3.37
CA VAL A 222 2.76 30.02 4.11
C VAL A 222 3.18 29.83 5.56
N VAL A 223 2.44 30.38 6.51
CA VAL A 223 2.76 30.31 7.94
C VAL A 223 1.74 29.44 8.66
N ILE A 224 2.23 28.39 9.31
CA ILE A 224 1.44 27.56 10.22
C ILE A 224 1.77 27.97 11.64
N SER A 225 0.77 28.42 12.40
CA SER A 225 0.94 28.91 13.77
C SER A 225 -0.19 28.45 14.70
N GLY A 226 0.01 28.61 16.00
CA GLY A 226 -0.94 28.19 17.04
C GLY A 226 -0.32 27.16 18.00
N PRO A 227 -1.15 26.46 18.82
CA PRO A 227 -2.59 26.70 18.94
C PRO A 227 -2.88 27.97 19.72
N ASP A 228 -4.07 28.56 19.48
CA ASP A 228 -4.62 29.56 20.37
C ASP A 228 -5.16 28.92 21.69
N ALA A 229 -5.77 29.74 22.54
CA ALA A 229 -6.33 29.27 23.82
C ALA A 229 -7.48 28.23 23.67
N SER A 230 -8.06 28.14 22.45
CA SER A 230 -9.13 27.19 22.11
C SER A 230 -8.60 25.91 21.42
N GLY A 231 -7.27 25.78 21.24
CA GLY A 231 -6.67 24.67 20.56
C GLY A 231 -6.67 24.80 19.02
N VAL A 232 -6.98 25.99 18.49
CA VAL A 232 -7.10 26.23 17.05
C VAL A 232 -5.77 26.70 16.49
N TYR A 233 -5.37 26.12 15.38
CA TYR A 233 -4.22 26.50 14.56
C TYR A 233 -4.67 27.36 13.39
N THR A 234 -3.74 28.14 12.83
CA THR A 234 -3.97 28.93 11.62
C THR A 234 -2.93 28.62 10.55
N ILE A 235 -3.39 28.62 9.31
CA ILE A 235 -2.57 28.45 8.11
C ILE A 235 -2.82 29.70 7.26
N ASP A 236 -1.86 30.60 7.24
CA ASP A 236 -1.93 31.86 6.48
C ASP A 236 -1.02 31.83 5.26
N GLY A 237 -1.34 32.56 4.21
CA GLY A 237 -0.54 32.65 2.99
C GLY A 237 -0.86 31.59 1.92
N LEU A 238 -2.00 30.90 2.01
CA LEU A 238 -2.47 29.99 0.94
C LEU A 238 -3.03 30.76 -0.29
N LEU A 239 -3.34 32.05 -0.15
CA LEU A 239 -3.65 32.95 -1.24
C LEU A 239 -2.48 33.93 -1.41
N GLU A 240 -1.68 33.77 -2.46
CA GLU A 240 -0.54 34.65 -2.75
C GLU A 240 -1.02 36.08 -3.00
N GLY A 241 -0.39 37.04 -2.34
CA GLY A 241 -0.74 38.44 -2.45
C GLY A 241 -1.90 38.90 -1.57
N GLU A 242 -2.67 38.01 -0.96
CA GLU A 242 -3.76 38.37 -0.04
C GLU A 242 -3.31 38.22 1.43
N THR A 243 -3.57 39.25 2.23
CA THR A 243 -3.29 39.21 3.68
C THR A 243 -4.57 39.02 4.49
N GLY A 244 -4.48 38.37 5.65
CA GLY A 244 -5.64 38.15 6.52
C GLY A 244 -6.60 37.06 6.02
N CYS A 245 -6.13 36.20 5.14
CA CYS A 245 -6.86 35.05 4.63
C CYS A 245 -6.47 33.76 5.33
N ALA A 246 -6.20 33.82 6.64
CA ALA A 246 -5.79 32.64 7.42
C ALA A 246 -6.94 31.63 7.55
N VAL A 247 -6.64 30.39 7.19
CA VAL A 247 -7.54 29.23 7.33
C VAL A 247 -7.32 28.60 8.71
N LYS A 248 -8.40 28.25 9.42
CA LYS A 248 -8.35 27.65 10.74
C LYS A 248 -8.34 26.12 10.64
N ALA A 249 -7.59 25.47 11.54
CA ALA A 249 -7.47 24.02 11.61
C ALA A 249 -7.47 23.56 13.07
N VAL A 250 -7.81 22.29 13.29
CA VAL A 250 -7.60 21.57 14.54
C VAL A 250 -6.61 20.43 14.28
N TYR A 251 -5.79 20.10 15.29
CA TYR A 251 -4.86 18.98 15.14
C TYR A 251 -5.45 17.72 15.76
N GLU A 252 -5.70 16.73 14.94
CA GLU A 252 -6.25 15.42 15.33
C GLU A 252 -5.76 14.33 14.38
N ASN A 253 -5.69 13.09 14.85
CA ASN A 253 -5.25 11.94 14.04
C ASN A 253 -3.91 12.18 13.31
N ASN A 254 -2.97 12.86 13.96
CA ASN A 254 -1.66 13.24 13.42
C ASN A 254 -1.73 14.10 12.15
N MET A 255 -2.75 14.96 11.99
CA MET A 255 -2.85 15.92 10.89
C MET A 255 -3.60 17.18 11.34
N PHE A 256 -3.44 18.26 10.60
CA PHE A 256 -4.33 19.39 10.71
C PHE A 256 -5.61 19.11 9.93
N SER A 257 -6.74 19.03 10.61
CA SER A 257 -8.07 18.91 10.03
C SER A 257 -8.64 20.29 9.76
N ILE A 258 -9.00 20.58 8.51
CA ILE A 258 -9.42 21.90 8.03
C ILE A 258 -10.83 21.79 7.49
N SER A 259 -11.78 22.49 8.11
CA SER A 259 -13.18 22.51 7.66
C SER A 259 -13.40 23.50 6.53
N ALA A 260 -14.25 23.15 5.58
CA ALA A 260 -14.79 24.07 4.59
C ALA A 260 -15.70 25.14 5.22
N GLY A 261 -16.14 26.11 4.43
CA GLY A 261 -17.13 27.12 4.81
C GLY A 261 -16.60 28.23 5.72
N GLN A 262 -15.31 28.40 5.80
CA GLN A 262 -14.71 29.48 6.60
C GLN A 262 -14.78 30.80 5.84
N LYS A 263 -15.48 31.81 6.40
CA LYS A 263 -15.38 33.18 5.97
C LYS A 263 -14.03 33.74 6.44
N LEU A 264 -13.18 34.16 5.52
CA LEU A 264 -11.83 34.62 5.80
C LEU A 264 -11.82 36.15 6.06
N LYS A 265 -12.17 36.91 5.06
CA LYS A 265 -12.26 38.40 5.15
C LYS A 265 -13.20 38.99 4.08
N ALA A 266 -13.55 40.29 4.21
CA ALA A 266 -14.08 41.04 3.10
C ALA A 266 -12.98 41.29 2.05
N TYR A 267 -13.33 41.28 0.77
CA TYR A 267 -12.36 41.53 -0.29
C TYR A 267 -12.03 43.02 -0.39
N ASP A 268 -10.74 43.36 -0.29
CA ASP A 268 -10.33 44.79 -0.16
C ASP A 268 -10.70 45.66 -1.36
N GLN A 269 -10.76 45.07 -2.57
CA GLN A 269 -11.10 45.81 -3.80
C GLN A 269 -12.61 45.92 -4.04
N GLN A 270 -13.40 45.02 -3.45
CA GLN A 270 -14.87 45.02 -3.54
C GLN A 270 -15.42 44.58 -2.17
N PRO A 271 -15.57 45.51 -1.19
CA PRO A 271 -15.92 45.19 0.19
C PRO A 271 -17.31 44.55 0.38
N GLU A 272 -18.17 44.58 -0.63
CA GLU A 272 -19.44 43.86 -0.66
C GLU A 272 -19.28 42.35 -0.88
N LEU A 273 -18.09 41.90 -1.30
CA LEU A 273 -17.74 40.50 -1.47
C LEU A 273 -16.88 40.03 -0.30
N ASP A 274 -17.17 38.84 0.17
CA ASP A 274 -16.39 38.13 1.16
C ASP A 274 -15.62 36.98 0.51
N ILE A 275 -14.39 36.75 0.95
CA ILE A 275 -13.59 35.56 0.57
C ILE A 275 -13.93 34.40 1.52
N TYR A 276 -14.35 33.29 0.95
CA TYR A 276 -14.61 32.06 1.66
C TYR A 276 -13.64 30.96 1.24
N PHE A 277 -13.25 30.14 2.23
CA PHE A 277 -12.52 28.88 2.01
C PHE A 277 -13.49 27.72 1.88
N GLY A 278 -13.33 26.91 0.86
CA GLY A 278 -14.08 25.71 0.58
C GLY A 278 -13.19 24.57 0.10
N LEU A 279 -13.81 23.43 -0.15
CA LEU A 279 -13.15 22.23 -0.61
C LEU A 279 -13.82 21.72 -1.89
N MET A 280 -13.07 21.05 -2.76
CA MET A 280 -13.58 20.44 -3.99
C MET A 280 -13.20 18.96 -4.05
N ASN A 281 -14.12 18.13 -4.54
CA ASN A 281 -13.87 16.73 -4.75
C ASN A 281 -13.47 16.41 -6.21
N LEU A 282 -13.10 15.16 -6.49
CA LEU A 282 -12.69 14.69 -7.83
C LEU A 282 -13.78 14.85 -8.91
N SER A 283 -15.04 15.02 -8.51
CA SER A 283 -16.14 15.32 -9.46
C SER A 283 -16.29 16.81 -9.75
N ALA A 284 -15.30 17.63 -9.37
CA ALA A 284 -15.27 19.10 -9.50
C ALA A 284 -16.48 19.79 -8.82
N ARG A 285 -16.98 19.22 -7.73
CA ARG A 285 -18.06 19.79 -6.93
C ARG A 285 -17.49 20.51 -5.71
N PRO A 286 -17.75 21.83 -5.55
CA PRO A 286 -17.32 22.57 -4.38
C PRO A 286 -18.25 22.34 -3.18
N TYR A 287 -17.68 22.43 -1.97
CA TYR A 287 -18.35 22.28 -0.68
C TYR A 287 -18.00 23.43 0.23
N TRP A 288 -19.02 24.04 0.85
CA TRP A 288 -18.93 25.30 1.60
C TRP A 288 -19.49 25.18 3.01
N THR A 289 -19.60 24.00 3.56
CA THR A 289 -20.11 23.78 4.92
C THR A 289 -19.08 23.08 5.79
N SER A 290 -19.07 23.39 7.07
CA SER A 290 -18.06 22.93 8.03
C SER A 290 -18.09 21.41 8.32
N GLU A 291 -19.06 20.70 7.79
CA GLU A 291 -19.13 19.25 7.87
C GLU A 291 -18.09 18.54 6.98
N TYR A 292 -17.59 19.26 5.96
CA TYR A 292 -16.58 18.74 5.04
C TYR A 292 -15.20 19.19 5.49
N THR A 293 -14.27 18.23 5.55
CA THR A 293 -12.91 18.46 6.04
C THR A 293 -11.86 17.87 5.10
N VAL A 294 -10.66 18.43 5.17
CA VAL A 294 -9.44 17.92 4.52
C VAL A 294 -8.31 17.88 5.54
N GLY A 295 -7.41 16.91 5.42
CA GLY A 295 -6.20 16.81 6.22
C GLY A 295 -5.04 17.61 5.60
N LEU A 296 -4.17 18.20 6.43
CA LEU A 296 -2.83 18.65 6.03
C LEU A 296 -1.82 17.89 6.88
N ALA A 297 -0.99 17.09 6.23
CA ALA A 297 -0.08 16.18 6.90
C ALA A 297 1.27 16.05 6.17
N PRO A 298 2.33 15.62 6.87
CA PRO A 298 3.62 15.35 6.27
C PRO A 298 3.58 14.22 5.23
N ILE A 299 4.36 14.41 4.18
CA ILE A 299 4.66 13.41 3.15
C ILE A 299 6.15 13.44 2.81
N PHE A 300 6.65 12.36 2.19
CA PHE A 300 7.95 12.39 1.52
C PHE A 300 7.80 12.90 0.09
N VAL A 301 8.64 13.88 -0.27
CA VAL A 301 8.68 14.47 -1.61
C VAL A 301 10.04 14.18 -2.22
N GLU A 302 10.06 13.53 -3.38
CA GLU A 302 11.29 13.20 -4.07
C GLU A 302 12.12 14.46 -4.37
N GLY A 303 13.40 14.42 -4.03
CA GLY A 303 14.33 15.54 -4.24
C GLY A 303 14.20 16.71 -3.26
N VAL A 304 13.16 16.73 -2.42
CA VAL A 304 12.89 17.81 -1.44
C VAL A 304 13.05 17.32 0.00
N GLY A 305 12.69 16.07 0.26
CA GLY A 305 12.62 15.51 1.61
C GLY A 305 11.19 15.54 2.16
N MET A 306 11.01 15.94 3.42
CA MET A 306 9.67 16.01 4.01
C MET A 306 8.99 17.34 3.68
N GLY A 307 7.79 17.25 3.10
CA GLY A 307 6.86 18.35 2.88
C GLY A 307 5.52 18.12 3.59
N LEU A 308 4.56 19.01 3.35
CA LEU A 308 3.17 18.84 3.78
C LEU A 308 2.26 18.82 2.56
N SER A 309 1.30 17.93 2.54
CA SER A 309 0.28 17.82 1.48
C SER A 309 -1.11 17.88 2.07
N PHE A 310 -2.03 18.44 1.32
CA PHE A 310 -3.45 18.32 1.61
C PHE A 310 -3.94 16.97 1.09
N GLU A 311 -4.61 16.22 1.95
CA GLU A 311 -5.05 14.85 1.66
C GLU A 311 -6.46 14.57 2.16
N ASP A 312 -7.10 13.59 1.58
CA ASP A 312 -8.42 13.13 2.03
C ASP A 312 -8.31 12.50 3.42
N ASN A 313 -9.03 13.06 4.37
CA ASN A 313 -9.14 12.53 5.74
C ASN A 313 -10.46 11.77 5.99
N GLY A 314 -11.19 11.46 4.92
CA GLY A 314 -12.50 10.81 4.98
C GLY A 314 -13.66 11.79 5.22
N GLY A 315 -13.39 13.09 5.34
CA GLY A 315 -14.39 14.15 5.56
C GLY A 315 -15.05 14.66 4.27
N MET A 316 -14.71 14.09 3.11
CA MET A 316 -15.26 14.51 1.81
C MET A 316 -15.93 13.34 1.08
N PRO A 317 -17.11 13.53 0.42
CA PRO A 317 -17.65 12.54 -0.49
C PRO A 317 -16.86 12.55 -1.81
N ASN A 318 -16.58 11.36 -2.37
CA ASN A 318 -15.88 11.16 -3.66
C ASN A 318 -14.44 11.72 -3.69
N THR A 319 -13.74 11.62 -2.59
CA THR A 319 -12.32 11.98 -2.45
C THR A 319 -12.00 13.47 -2.68
N PHE A 320 -11.20 14.03 -1.81
CA PHE A 320 -10.68 15.40 -1.91
C PHE A 320 -9.83 15.60 -3.17
N ALA A 321 -9.96 16.77 -3.81
CA ALA A 321 -9.20 17.14 -4.99
C ALA A 321 -8.49 18.50 -4.88
N ALA A 322 -9.17 19.54 -4.34
CA ALA A 322 -8.64 20.89 -4.35
C ALA A 322 -9.13 21.74 -3.17
N LEU A 323 -8.33 22.75 -2.82
CA LEU A 323 -8.76 23.87 -1.96
C LEU A 323 -9.40 24.92 -2.85
N CYS A 324 -10.53 25.45 -2.41
CA CYS A 324 -11.26 26.51 -3.13
C CYS A 324 -11.29 27.80 -2.32
N PHE A 325 -11.00 28.90 -2.97
CA PHE A 325 -11.21 30.25 -2.46
C PHE A 325 -12.16 30.94 -3.40
N SER A 326 -13.27 31.48 -2.88
CA SER A 326 -14.31 32.01 -3.74
C SER A 326 -14.95 33.25 -3.10
N PHE A 327 -15.50 34.10 -3.94
CA PHE A 327 -16.23 35.28 -3.54
C PHE A 327 -17.70 34.98 -3.28
N PHE A 328 -18.21 35.54 -2.20
CA PHE A 328 -19.63 35.51 -1.84
C PHE A 328 -20.15 36.91 -1.58
N ALA A 329 -21.32 37.21 -2.11
CA ALA A 329 -22.12 38.41 -1.76
C ALA A 329 -23.15 37.99 -0.69
N GLY A 330 -22.86 38.27 0.58
CA GLY A 330 -23.60 37.68 1.69
C GLY A 330 -23.49 36.15 1.70
N ASN A 331 -24.62 35.45 1.54
CA ASN A 331 -24.64 33.98 1.48
C ASN A 331 -24.70 33.42 0.05
N THR A 332 -24.56 34.27 -0.95
CA THR A 332 -24.68 33.86 -2.36
C THR A 332 -23.30 33.79 -2.99
N TYR A 333 -22.97 32.60 -3.52
CA TYR A 333 -21.75 32.39 -4.32
C TYR A 333 -21.75 33.34 -5.52
N TYR A 334 -20.62 34.00 -5.74
CA TYR A 334 -20.44 34.92 -6.85
C TYR A 334 -19.55 34.36 -7.94
N GLN A 335 -18.29 34.03 -7.61
CA GLN A 335 -17.34 33.39 -8.51
C GLN A 335 -16.15 32.82 -7.74
N ASP A 336 -15.37 31.93 -8.38
CA ASP A 336 -14.11 31.48 -7.82
C ASP A 336 -13.04 32.58 -7.91
N TYR A 337 -12.25 32.66 -6.84
CA TYR A 337 -11.08 33.53 -6.77
C TYR A 337 -9.83 32.74 -7.16
N GLU A 338 -9.63 31.55 -6.55
CA GLU A 338 -8.55 30.63 -6.87
C GLU A 338 -8.91 29.21 -6.41
N ILE A 339 -8.46 28.20 -7.18
CA ILE A 339 -8.65 26.80 -6.86
C ILE A 339 -7.30 26.08 -6.95
N LEU A 340 -6.79 25.61 -5.81
CA LEU A 340 -5.47 25.02 -5.67
C LEU A 340 -5.54 23.51 -5.77
N LEU A 341 -5.12 22.96 -6.91
CA LEU A 341 -4.91 21.54 -7.10
C LEU A 341 -3.51 21.13 -6.65
N ARG A 342 -3.37 19.95 -6.02
CA ARG A 342 -2.08 19.37 -5.65
C ARG A 342 -1.18 20.35 -4.88
N CYS A 343 -1.76 21.11 -3.97
CA CYS A 343 -1.02 22.07 -3.16
C CYS A 343 -0.04 21.30 -2.24
N LEU A 344 1.24 21.65 -2.38
CA LEU A 344 2.35 21.06 -1.64
C LEU A 344 3.11 22.17 -0.92
N LEU A 345 3.39 21.98 0.36
CA LEU A 345 4.18 22.91 1.18
C LEU A 345 5.51 22.24 1.56
N TYR A 346 6.59 23.01 1.59
CA TYR A 346 7.93 22.56 1.99
C TYR A 346 8.66 23.68 2.73
N ARG A 347 9.55 23.30 3.64
CA ARG A 347 10.38 24.31 4.33
C ARG A 347 11.45 24.82 3.37
N PRO A 348 11.68 26.14 3.33
CA PRO A 348 12.82 26.70 2.59
C PRO A 348 14.11 26.12 3.20
N ASN A 349 15.04 25.74 2.32
CA ASN A 349 16.38 25.26 2.69
C ASN A 349 17.21 26.40 3.30
#